data_a5d68644bfcbdde303a1a0dd6ca20d80
#
_entry.id   a5d68644bfcbdde303a1a0dd6ca20d80
#
_cell.length_a   1.000
_cell.length_b   1.000
_cell.length_c   1.000
_cell.angle_alpha   90.00
_cell.angle_beta   90.00
_cell.angle_gamma   90.00
#
_symmetry.space_group_name_H-M   'P 1'
#
loop_
_entity.id
_entity.type
_entity.pdbx_description
1 polymer ?
#
loop_
_entity_poly.entity_id
_entity_poly.type
_entity_poly.pdbx_seq_one_letter_code
_entity_poly.pdbx_strand_id
1 'polypeptide(L)'
;MDKKLSYTIRLKNIVVYGFHGVHPEEKSLGQRFEIDLEYRLKNPANPWKDEERATISYVNAHNIISRVCAEKSFNLIETLGNRIIEEMRENYLVDIIVVRIRKPSVPIQGILDYVEVEVVWQTEK
;
A
#
# COMPACT_ATOMS: atom_id res chain seq x y z
N MET A 1 -11.91 33.69 -1.79
CA MET A 1 -11.72 32.33 -2.28
C MET A 1 -11.34 31.40 -1.15
N ASP A 2 -12.08 30.36 -1.02
CA ASP A 2 -11.85 29.41 0.06
C ASP A 2 -10.61 28.55 -0.20
N LYS A 3 -9.82 28.37 0.83
CA LYS A 3 -8.70 27.46 0.77
C LYS A 3 -9.19 26.07 1.09
N LYS A 4 -8.84 25.14 0.24
CA LYS A 4 -9.15 23.74 0.49
C LYS A 4 -7.98 23.12 1.21
N LEU A 5 -8.29 22.41 2.28
CA LEU A 5 -7.29 21.64 2.98
C LEU A 5 -7.15 20.29 2.30
N SER A 6 -5.94 19.82 2.19
CA SER A 6 -5.68 18.46 1.80
C SER A 6 -4.62 17.90 2.73
N TYR A 7 -4.72 16.62 3.01
CA TYR A 7 -3.71 15.96 3.81
C TYR A 7 -3.52 14.53 3.30
N THR A 8 -2.31 14.08 3.44
CA THR A 8 -1.92 12.74 3.04
C THR A 8 -1.66 11.93 4.30
N ILE A 9 -2.20 10.74 4.32
CA ILE A 9 -1.97 9.80 5.41
C ILE A 9 -0.96 8.78 4.93
N ARG A 10 0.06 8.52 5.72
CA ARG A 10 1.11 7.58 5.39
C ARG A 10 1.26 6.53 6.48
N LEU A 11 1.13 5.28 6.07
CA LEU A 11 1.50 4.15 6.91
C LEU A 11 2.85 3.69 6.40
N LYS A 12 3.87 3.82 7.24
CA LYS A 12 5.24 3.58 6.82
C LYS A 12 5.75 2.27 7.39
N ASN A 13 6.40 1.51 6.52
CA ASN A 13 7.10 0.29 6.88
C ASN A 13 6.21 -0.75 7.56
N ILE A 14 5.09 -1.06 6.92
CA ILE A 14 4.23 -2.16 7.35
C ILE A 14 4.96 -3.45 6.99
N VAL A 15 5.22 -4.28 7.99
CA VAL A 15 5.94 -5.54 7.77
C VAL A 15 4.93 -6.67 7.66
N VAL A 16 4.99 -7.41 6.55
CA VAL A 16 4.16 -8.59 6.34
C VAL A 16 5.06 -9.72 5.85
N TYR A 17 4.69 -10.95 6.16
CA TYR A 17 5.36 -12.11 5.61
C TYR A 17 4.51 -12.67 4.47
N GLY A 18 5.13 -12.96 3.35
CA GLY A 18 4.40 -13.43 2.18
C GLY A 18 5.24 -14.34 1.30
N PHE A 19 4.58 -14.92 0.28
CA PHE A 19 5.18 -15.90 -0.61
C PHE A 19 5.12 -15.38 -2.05
N HIS A 20 5.47 -14.10 -2.22
CA HIS A 20 5.37 -13.43 -3.51
C HIS A 20 6.70 -13.43 -4.22
N GLY A 21 6.67 -13.62 -5.55
CA GLY A 21 7.84 -13.63 -6.39
C GLY A 21 7.70 -14.67 -7.48
N VAL A 22 8.61 -14.63 -8.47
CA VAL A 22 8.58 -15.57 -9.60
C VAL A 22 9.43 -16.81 -9.34
N HIS A 23 10.39 -16.75 -8.44
CA HIS A 23 11.29 -17.85 -8.16
C HIS A 23 10.64 -18.87 -7.22
N PRO A 24 10.88 -20.20 -7.45
CA PRO A 24 10.31 -21.22 -6.59
C PRO A 24 10.64 -21.04 -5.11
N GLU A 25 11.85 -20.59 -4.79
CA GLU A 25 12.29 -20.36 -3.42
C GLU A 25 11.46 -19.28 -2.74
N GLU A 26 11.10 -18.23 -3.48
CA GLU A 26 10.26 -17.16 -2.96
C GLU A 26 8.87 -17.65 -2.61
N LYS A 27 8.37 -18.60 -3.40
CA LYS A 27 7.03 -19.17 -3.20
C LYS A 27 6.99 -20.22 -2.10
N SER A 28 8.05 -20.97 -1.91
CA SER A 28 8.07 -22.05 -0.93
C SER A 28 8.53 -21.60 0.45
N LEU A 29 9.52 -20.73 0.52
CA LEU A 29 10.08 -20.26 1.79
C LEU A 29 9.41 -18.97 2.27
N GLY A 30 9.00 -18.15 1.34
CA GLY A 30 8.46 -16.84 1.67
C GLY A 30 9.53 -15.89 2.17
N GLN A 31 9.12 -14.66 2.46
CA GLN A 31 10.02 -13.67 3.02
C GLN A 31 9.23 -12.52 3.63
N ARG A 32 9.93 -11.68 4.38
CA ARG A 32 9.38 -10.45 4.90
C ARG A 32 9.32 -9.42 3.77
N PHE A 33 8.16 -8.75 3.65
CA PHE A 33 7.99 -7.59 2.79
C PHE A 33 7.76 -6.37 3.68
N GLU A 34 8.22 -5.23 3.20
CA GLU A 34 8.03 -3.96 3.89
C GLU A 34 7.23 -3.05 2.96
N ILE A 35 6.11 -2.56 3.44
CA ILE A 35 5.16 -1.84 2.60
C ILE A 35 4.86 -0.48 3.19
N ASP A 36 4.88 0.55 2.33
CA ASP A 36 4.36 1.86 2.66
C ASP A 36 3.05 2.04 1.91
N LEU A 37 2.06 2.57 2.60
CA LEU A 37 0.79 2.96 1.99
C LEU A 37 0.59 4.45 2.25
N GLU A 38 0.26 5.17 1.19
CA GLU A 38 0.03 6.60 1.23
C GLU A 38 -1.28 6.87 0.52
N TYR A 39 -2.15 7.66 1.12
CA TYR A 39 -3.41 8.00 0.45
C TYR A 39 -3.90 9.38 0.85
N ARG A 40 -4.66 9.99 -0.08
CA ARG A 40 -5.31 11.26 0.10
C ARG A 40 -6.79 11.08 -0.19
N LEU A 41 -7.62 11.53 0.74
CA LEU A 41 -9.06 11.46 0.59
C LEU A 41 -9.55 12.43 -0.50
N LYS A 42 -10.53 11.99 -1.25
CA LYS A 42 -11.28 12.87 -2.13
C LYS A 42 -12.30 13.60 -1.29
N ASN A 43 -12.30 14.91 -1.35
CA ASN A 43 -13.23 15.74 -0.56
C ASN A 43 -13.15 15.43 0.94
N PRO A 44 -12.00 15.63 1.58
CA PRO A 44 -11.89 15.32 2.99
C PRO A 44 -12.83 16.20 3.82
N ALA A 45 -13.39 15.62 4.87
CA ALA A 45 -14.24 16.38 5.79
C ALA A 45 -13.38 17.40 6.54
N ASN A 46 -14.07 18.43 7.08
CA ASN A 46 -13.39 19.48 7.83
C ASN A 46 -12.71 18.89 9.07
N PRO A 47 -11.37 18.97 9.18
CA PRO A 47 -10.66 18.38 10.31
C PRO A 47 -10.98 19.07 11.64
N TRP A 48 -11.51 20.29 11.60
CA TRP A 48 -11.89 21.01 12.82
C TRP A 48 -13.04 20.36 13.56
N LYS A 49 -13.79 19.47 12.90
CA LYS A 49 -14.86 18.73 13.55
C LYS A 49 -14.34 17.62 14.45
N ASP A 50 -13.11 17.18 14.22
CA ASP A 50 -12.45 16.16 15.04
C ASP A 50 -13.29 14.91 15.21
N GLU A 51 -13.82 14.41 14.10
CA GLU A 51 -14.63 13.18 14.05
C GLU A 51 -13.90 12.07 13.33
N GLU A 52 -13.95 10.86 13.89
CA GLU A 52 -13.31 9.69 13.32
C GLU A 52 -13.74 9.45 11.87
N ARG A 53 -15.03 9.62 11.58
CA ARG A 53 -15.57 9.41 10.23
C ARG A 53 -15.08 10.43 9.20
N ALA A 54 -14.36 11.47 9.64
CA ALA A 54 -13.81 12.48 8.74
C ALA A 54 -12.61 11.96 7.96
N THR A 55 -12.14 10.78 8.27
CA THR A 55 -10.98 10.19 7.64
C THR A 55 -11.19 8.68 7.42
N ILE A 56 -10.25 8.07 6.72
CA ILE A 56 -10.20 6.61 6.63
C ILE A 56 -9.36 6.12 7.81
N SER A 57 -9.92 5.21 8.57
CA SER A 57 -9.20 4.62 9.69
C SER A 57 -7.94 3.93 9.19
N TYR A 58 -6.79 4.31 9.74
CA TYR A 58 -5.53 3.65 9.37
C TYR A 58 -5.50 2.19 9.81
N VAL A 59 -6.31 1.83 10.80
CA VAL A 59 -6.45 0.42 11.20
C VAL A 59 -7.09 -0.37 10.07
N ASN A 60 -8.14 0.16 9.46
CA ASN A 60 -8.80 -0.47 8.33
C ASN A 60 -7.89 -0.55 7.11
N ALA A 61 -7.12 0.51 6.85
CA ALA A 61 -6.16 0.54 5.75
C ALA A 61 -5.07 -0.52 5.97
N HIS A 62 -4.56 -0.64 7.19
CA HIS A 62 -3.59 -1.66 7.53
C HIS A 62 -4.16 -3.06 7.32
N ASN A 63 -5.42 -3.27 7.72
CA ASN A 63 -6.07 -4.58 7.57
C ASN A 63 -6.22 -4.97 6.10
N ILE A 64 -6.46 -4.00 5.22
CA ILE A 64 -6.52 -4.25 3.78
C ILE A 64 -5.20 -4.83 3.30
N ILE A 65 -4.09 -4.23 3.70
CA ILE A 65 -2.77 -4.71 3.29
C ILE A 65 -2.52 -6.12 3.79
N SER A 66 -2.78 -6.38 5.07
CA SER A 66 -2.58 -7.71 5.64
C SER A 66 -3.41 -8.76 4.94
N ARG A 67 -4.68 -8.45 4.65
CA ARG A 67 -5.59 -9.37 3.99
C ARG A 67 -5.17 -9.66 2.56
N VAL A 68 -4.84 -8.62 1.80
CA VAL A 68 -4.43 -8.78 0.40
C VAL A 68 -3.13 -9.58 0.30
N CYS A 69 -2.17 -9.31 1.17
CA CYS A 69 -0.91 -10.05 1.17
C CYS A 69 -1.09 -11.53 1.49
N ALA A 70 -2.12 -11.87 2.26
CA ALA A 70 -2.43 -13.26 2.63
C ALA A 70 -3.38 -13.95 1.64
N GLU A 71 -3.96 -13.21 0.69
CA GLU A 71 -4.98 -13.71 -0.22
C GLU A 71 -4.46 -14.82 -1.14
N LYS A 72 -3.27 -14.62 -1.69
CA LYS A 72 -2.60 -15.60 -2.54
C LYS A 72 -1.14 -15.19 -2.75
N SER A 73 -0.38 -16.09 -3.38
CA SER A 73 0.98 -15.78 -3.81
C SER A 73 0.93 -15.01 -5.13
N PHE A 74 1.47 -13.82 -5.17
CA PHE A 74 1.58 -13.02 -6.38
C PHE A 74 2.95 -13.23 -7.01
N ASN A 75 3.01 -13.37 -8.32
CA ASN A 75 4.30 -13.51 -9.02
C ASN A 75 5.09 -12.23 -8.99
N LEU A 76 4.41 -11.10 -9.15
CA LEU A 76 5.05 -9.79 -9.20
C LEU A 76 4.55 -8.93 -8.04
N ILE A 77 5.48 -8.23 -7.40
CA ILE A 77 5.09 -7.29 -6.35
C ILE A 77 4.34 -6.08 -6.91
N GLU A 78 4.54 -5.78 -8.19
CA GLU A 78 3.73 -4.79 -8.91
C GLU A 78 2.25 -5.19 -8.89
N THR A 79 1.97 -6.45 -9.12
CA THR A 79 0.60 -6.98 -9.09
C THR A 79 0.02 -6.92 -7.69
N LEU A 80 0.82 -7.25 -6.69
CA LEU A 80 0.42 -7.12 -5.29
C LEU A 80 0.05 -5.67 -4.96
N GLY A 81 0.89 -4.73 -5.38
CA GLY A 81 0.62 -3.31 -5.17
C GLY A 81 -0.66 -2.85 -5.84
N ASN A 82 -0.89 -3.29 -7.07
CA ASN A 82 -2.10 -2.96 -7.80
C ASN A 82 -3.35 -3.52 -7.11
N ARG A 83 -3.25 -4.72 -6.56
CA ARG A 83 -4.37 -5.33 -5.84
C ARG A 83 -4.71 -4.57 -4.55
N ILE A 84 -3.70 -4.08 -3.85
CA ILE A 84 -3.91 -3.23 -2.66
C ILE A 84 -4.66 -1.96 -3.08
N ILE A 85 -4.23 -1.33 -4.17
CA ILE A 85 -4.87 -0.13 -4.69
C ILE A 85 -6.34 -0.39 -5.03
N GLU A 86 -6.62 -1.51 -5.72
CA GLU A 86 -7.99 -1.86 -6.06
C GLU A 86 -8.88 -1.96 -4.82
N GLU A 87 -8.40 -2.62 -3.77
CA GLU A 87 -9.16 -2.75 -2.53
C GLU A 87 -9.41 -1.41 -1.86
N MET A 88 -8.42 -0.53 -1.85
CA MET A 88 -8.60 0.81 -1.31
C MET A 88 -9.67 1.57 -2.09
N ARG A 89 -9.63 1.49 -3.42
CA ARG A 89 -10.57 2.20 -4.28
C ARG A 89 -12.00 1.65 -4.18
N GLU A 90 -12.14 0.36 -3.98
CA GLU A 90 -13.46 -0.25 -3.84
C GLU A 90 -14.16 0.16 -2.55
N ASN A 91 -13.39 0.45 -1.52
CA ASN A 91 -13.93 0.74 -0.20
C ASN A 91 -13.98 2.23 0.14
N TYR A 92 -13.16 3.05 -0.52
CA TYR A 92 -13.00 4.46 -0.13
C TYR A 92 -12.90 5.38 -1.33
N LEU A 93 -13.33 6.61 -1.13
CA LEU A 93 -13.18 7.68 -2.12
C LEU A 93 -11.84 8.37 -1.88
N VAL A 94 -10.89 8.10 -2.75
CA VAL A 94 -9.53 8.63 -2.63
C VAL A 94 -9.11 9.27 -3.94
N ASP A 95 -8.24 10.27 -3.85
CA ASP A 95 -7.69 10.96 -5.02
C ASP A 95 -6.36 10.37 -5.45
N ILE A 96 -5.54 9.99 -4.50
CA ILE A 96 -4.19 9.48 -4.76
C ILE A 96 -3.95 8.32 -3.81
N ILE A 97 -3.38 7.26 -4.35
CA ILE A 97 -2.88 6.14 -3.55
C ILE A 97 -1.49 5.81 -4.05
N VAL A 98 -0.56 5.68 -3.13
CA VAL A 98 0.80 5.23 -3.44
C VAL A 98 1.09 4.02 -2.57
N VAL A 99 1.56 2.95 -3.20
CA VAL A 99 1.99 1.75 -2.50
C VAL A 99 3.43 1.48 -2.87
N ARG A 100 4.31 1.41 -1.88
CA ARG A 100 5.71 1.05 -2.09
C ARG A 100 5.94 -0.28 -1.42
N ILE A 101 6.47 -1.24 -2.17
CA ILE A 101 6.72 -2.59 -1.68
C ILE A 101 8.20 -2.87 -1.81
N ARG A 102 8.84 -3.21 -0.70
CA ARG A 102 10.27 -3.53 -0.65
C ARG A 102 10.47 -5.00 -0.39
N LYS A 103 11.39 -5.58 -1.15
CA LYS A 103 11.89 -6.93 -0.92
C LYS A 103 13.30 -6.79 -0.37
N PRO A 104 13.51 -7.01 0.92
CA PRO A 104 14.85 -6.91 1.51
C PRO A 104 15.78 -8.03 1.02
N SER A 105 15.22 -9.17 0.65
CA SER A 105 15.99 -10.32 0.20
C SER A 105 15.62 -10.69 -1.22
N VAL A 106 16.55 -10.53 -2.14
CA VAL A 106 16.32 -10.79 -3.57
C VAL A 106 17.37 -11.77 -4.11
N PRO A 107 16.98 -12.62 -5.08
CA PRO A 107 17.88 -13.66 -5.62
C PRO A 107 18.79 -13.09 -6.71
N ILE A 108 19.69 -12.18 -6.33
CA ILE A 108 20.69 -11.62 -7.24
C ILE A 108 22.07 -11.79 -6.64
N GLN A 109 23.07 -11.81 -7.51
CA GLN A 109 24.47 -11.80 -7.08
C GLN A 109 24.91 -10.35 -6.99
N GLY A 110 25.11 -9.88 -5.75
CA GLY A 110 25.49 -8.50 -5.50
C GLY A 110 24.98 -8.03 -4.17
N ILE A 111 25.34 -6.82 -3.82
CA ILE A 111 24.95 -6.21 -2.55
C ILE A 111 24.06 -5.00 -2.83
N LEU A 112 22.88 -5.01 -2.24
CA LEU A 112 21.97 -3.88 -2.23
C LEU A 112 21.12 -3.94 -0.98
N ASP A 113 20.50 -2.83 -0.63
CA ASP A 113 19.66 -2.79 0.57
C ASP A 113 18.34 -3.52 0.35
N TYR A 114 17.71 -3.26 -0.77
CA TYR A 114 16.43 -3.88 -1.11
C TYR A 114 16.04 -3.50 -2.53
N VAL A 115 15.08 -4.22 -3.08
CA VAL A 115 14.39 -3.82 -4.31
C VAL A 115 13.05 -3.21 -3.90
N GLU A 116 12.70 -2.09 -4.47
CA GLU A 116 11.43 -1.42 -4.19
C GLU A 116 10.68 -1.17 -5.49
N VAL A 117 9.38 -1.46 -5.43
CA VAL A 117 8.46 -1.09 -6.50
C VAL A 117 7.46 -0.09 -5.93
N GLU A 118 7.22 0.99 -6.66
CA GLU A 118 6.23 1.98 -6.30
C GLU A 118 5.11 1.95 -7.33
N VAL A 119 3.88 1.75 -6.86
CA VAL A 119 2.70 1.78 -7.70
C VAL A 119 1.86 2.98 -7.28
N VAL A 120 1.48 3.81 -8.24
CA VAL A 120 0.74 5.04 -8.00
C VAL A 120 -0.56 5.01 -8.78
N TRP A 121 -1.65 5.33 -8.11
CA TRP A 121 -2.92 5.59 -8.75
C TRP A 121 -3.39 6.98 -8.34
N GLN A 122 -3.89 7.74 -9.29
CA GLN A 122 -4.47 9.06 -9.00
C GLN A 122 -5.64 9.31 -9.96
N THR A 123 -6.59 10.11 -9.49
CA THR A 123 -7.74 10.47 -10.31
C THR A 123 -7.29 11.33 -11.49
N GLU A 124 -7.92 11.10 -12.63
CA GLU A 124 -7.75 11.98 -13.77
C GLU A 124 -8.60 13.23 -13.58
N LYS A 125 -8.11 14.31 -14.12
CA LYS A 125 -8.86 15.59 -14.11
C LYS A 125 -9.65 15.75 -15.36
#